data_83bc4ea61a1f562bbd143cfb24e24ab1
#
_entry.id   83bc4ea61a1f562bbd143cfb24e24ab1
#
_cell.length_a   1.000
_cell.length_b   1.000
_cell.length_c   1.000
_cell.angle_alpha   90.00
_cell.angle_beta   90.00
_cell.angle_gamma   90.00
#
_symmetry.space_group_name_H-M   'P 1'
#
loop_
_entity.id
_entity.type
_entity.pdbx_description
1 polymer ?
#
loop_
_entity_poly.entity_id
_entity_poly.type
_entity_poly.pdbx_seq_one_letter_code
_entity_poly.pdbx_strand_id
1 'polypeptide(L)'
;MKASLVITLATTAIAARQSYEILTSADLTALEQQLAKWKALYGPIAKANGFLPPVTTETFLINGHTVEELQRFHDTVQDVQEAALANPDAQFSPFNQFALLTNDEFKNVLMKSFNPQNFTNAAPLPELANERASEADWSTSKCNPPIANQGSCGSCWAFATIGTVETAHCIATGELLDLSEQQLVSCDKKNSGCNGGNPSPAIDWMQQGVCTEESYPYTSGKSSQSENVW
;
A
#
# COMPACT_ATOMS: atom_id res chain seq x y z
N MET A 1 -21.81 3.57 55.07
CA MET A 1 -22.43 3.01 53.84
C MET A 1 -21.36 2.93 52.78
N LYS A 2 -20.90 1.70 52.43
CA LYS A 2 -19.92 1.49 51.37
C LYS A 2 -20.68 1.25 50.07
N ALA A 3 -20.56 2.21 49.13
CA ALA A 3 -21.11 2.04 47.79
C ALA A 3 -20.17 1.11 46.98
N SER A 4 -20.63 -0.11 46.67
CA SER A 4 -19.94 -1.00 45.74
C SER A 4 -20.19 -0.52 44.32
N LEU A 5 -19.12 -0.05 43.67
CA LEU A 5 -19.12 0.28 42.25
C LEU A 5 -19.14 -1.06 41.48
N VAL A 6 -20.28 -1.42 40.90
CA VAL A 6 -20.39 -2.54 39.97
C VAL A 6 -19.90 -2.03 38.61
N ILE A 7 -18.66 -2.39 38.26
CA ILE A 7 -18.13 -2.19 36.92
C ILE A 7 -18.75 -3.29 36.04
N THR A 8 -19.78 -2.95 35.29
CA THR A 8 -20.29 -3.78 34.21
C THR A 8 -19.28 -3.72 33.06
N LEU A 9 -18.46 -4.78 32.96
CA LEU A 9 -17.68 -5.04 31.74
C LEU A 9 -18.68 -5.27 30.61
N ALA A 10 -18.89 -4.27 29.79
CA ALA A 10 -19.54 -4.44 28.50
C ALA A 10 -18.56 -5.29 27.63
N THR A 11 -18.81 -6.59 27.58
CA THR A 11 -18.24 -7.45 26.56
C THR A 11 -18.79 -7.00 25.23
N THR A 12 -18.05 -6.18 24.48
CA THR A 12 -18.31 -5.95 23.06
C THR A 12 -18.17 -7.31 22.39
N ALA A 13 -19.30 -7.97 22.11
CA ALA A 13 -19.32 -9.13 21.25
C ALA A 13 -18.75 -8.64 19.90
N ILE A 14 -17.59 -9.17 19.52
CA ILE A 14 -17.10 -9.04 18.17
C ILE A 14 -18.18 -9.67 17.31
N ALA A 15 -18.87 -8.87 16.50
CA ALA A 15 -19.89 -9.38 15.58
C ALA A 15 -19.18 -10.40 14.69
N ALA A 16 -19.66 -11.66 14.70
CA ALA A 16 -19.09 -12.71 13.87
C ALA A 16 -19.15 -12.24 12.40
N ARG A 17 -18.08 -12.49 11.65
CA ARG A 17 -18.01 -12.19 10.21
C ARG A 17 -19.23 -12.78 9.51
N GLN A 18 -19.98 -11.94 8.80
CA GLN A 18 -21.20 -12.33 8.13
C GLN A 18 -20.90 -12.87 6.73
N SER A 19 -21.42 -14.04 6.38
CA SER A 19 -21.28 -14.56 5.02
C SER A 19 -22.09 -13.72 4.03
N TYR A 20 -21.54 -13.48 2.84
CA TYR A 20 -22.24 -12.80 1.74
C TYR A 20 -23.60 -13.47 1.41
N GLU A 21 -23.68 -14.79 1.49
CA GLU A 21 -24.85 -15.59 1.11
C GLU A 21 -26.07 -15.36 2.03
N ILE A 22 -25.87 -14.85 3.23
CA ILE A 22 -26.94 -14.60 4.19
C ILE A 22 -27.34 -13.13 4.31
N LEU A 23 -26.79 -12.26 3.44
CA LEU A 23 -27.13 -10.85 3.40
C LEU A 23 -28.62 -10.64 3.08
N THR A 24 -29.24 -9.71 3.78
CA THR A 24 -30.62 -9.30 3.45
C THR A 24 -30.66 -8.49 2.13
N SER A 25 -31.83 -8.36 1.53
CA SER A 25 -31.99 -7.52 0.32
C SER A 25 -31.57 -6.06 0.57
N ALA A 26 -31.76 -5.55 1.80
CA ALA A 26 -31.34 -4.20 2.16
C ALA A 26 -29.81 -4.08 2.24
N ASP A 27 -29.14 -5.09 2.83
CA ASP A 27 -27.69 -5.14 2.92
C ASP A 27 -27.04 -5.25 1.52
N LEU A 28 -27.63 -6.08 0.65
CA LEU A 28 -27.17 -6.22 -0.74
C LEU A 28 -27.29 -4.89 -1.50
N THR A 29 -28.43 -4.20 -1.36
CA THR A 29 -28.62 -2.88 -2.01
C THR A 29 -27.59 -1.85 -1.50
N ALA A 30 -27.31 -1.84 -0.21
CA ALA A 30 -26.32 -0.95 0.38
C ALA A 30 -24.90 -1.29 -0.11
N LEU A 31 -24.57 -2.57 -0.22
CA LEU A 31 -23.29 -3.06 -0.74
C LEU A 31 -23.09 -2.68 -2.22
N GLU A 32 -24.12 -2.87 -3.06
CA GLU A 32 -24.12 -2.48 -4.48
C GLU A 32 -23.86 -0.97 -4.66
N GLN A 33 -24.50 -0.14 -3.84
CA GLN A 33 -24.30 1.32 -3.87
C GLN A 33 -22.86 1.70 -3.50
N GLN A 34 -22.29 1.06 -2.48
CA GLN A 34 -20.91 1.29 -2.08
C GLN A 34 -19.92 0.82 -3.16
N LEU A 35 -20.14 -0.35 -3.75
CA LEU A 35 -19.32 -0.86 -4.84
C LEU A 35 -19.41 0.04 -6.09
N ALA A 36 -20.60 0.55 -6.43
CA ALA A 36 -20.77 1.52 -7.52
C ALA A 36 -19.95 2.80 -7.27
N LYS A 37 -19.98 3.32 -6.03
CA LYS A 37 -19.14 4.45 -5.63
C LYS A 37 -17.66 4.12 -5.73
N TRP A 38 -17.25 2.95 -5.26
CA TRP A 38 -15.86 2.49 -5.37
C TRP A 38 -15.42 2.40 -6.83
N LYS A 39 -16.24 1.80 -7.72
CA LYS A 39 -15.95 1.70 -9.16
C LYS A 39 -15.76 3.08 -9.80
N ALA A 40 -16.55 4.07 -9.41
CA ALA A 40 -16.42 5.44 -9.92
C ALA A 40 -15.10 6.11 -9.48
N LEU A 41 -14.65 5.87 -8.24
CA LEU A 41 -13.48 6.54 -7.66
C LEU A 41 -12.17 5.80 -7.97
N TYR A 42 -12.17 4.48 -7.85
CA TYR A 42 -10.95 3.64 -7.89
C TYR A 42 -10.93 2.62 -9.03
N GLY A 43 -12.07 2.36 -9.68
CA GLY A 43 -12.17 1.40 -10.78
C GLY A 43 -11.16 1.63 -11.91
N PRO A 44 -10.97 2.87 -12.41
CA PRO A 44 -9.99 3.16 -13.45
C PRO A 44 -8.56 2.81 -13.07
N ILE A 45 -8.12 3.20 -11.86
CA ILE A 45 -6.76 2.92 -11.37
C ILE A 45 -6.58 1.44 -11.04
N ALA A 46 -7.58 0.79 -10.44
CA ALA A 46 -7.54 -0.64 -10.17
C ALA A 46 -7.46 -1.46 -11.47
N LYS A 47 -8.20 -1.06 -12.50
CA LYS A 47 -8.13 -1.68 -13.84
C LYS A 47 -6.75 -1.50 -14.49
N ALA A 48 -6.20 -0.29 -14.44
CA ALA A 48 -4.88 0.01 -15.01
C ALA A 48 -3.77 -0.81 -14.38
N ASN A 49 -3.90 -1.15 -13.09
CA ASN A 49 -2.93 -1.93 -12.32
C ASN A 49 -3.24 -3.44 -12.27
N GLY A 50 -4.31 -3.91 -12.94
CA GLY A 50 -4.68 -5.34 -12.94
C GLY A 50 -5.25 -5.84 -11.60
N PHE A 51 -5.84 -4.95 -10.78
CA PHE A 51 -6.41 -5.26 -9.46
C PHE A 51 -7.91 -5.58 -9.49
N LEU A 52 -8.47 -5.77 -10.68
CA LEU A 52 -9.85 -6.25 -10.83
C LEU A 52 -9.88 -7.78 -10.96
N PRO A 53 -10.92 -8.45 -10.43
CA PRO A 53 -11.10 -9.87 -10.67
C PRO A 53 -11.26 -10.16 -12.17
N PRO A 54 -10.81 -11.34 -12.63
CA PRO A 54 -10.92 -11.71 -14.04
C PRO A 54 -12.39 -11.82 -14.44
N VAL A 55 -12.75 -11.21 -15.56
CA VAL A 55 -14.10 -11.34 -16.14
C VAL A 55 -14.12 -12.55 -17.07
N THR A 56 -14.95 -13.54 -16.75
CA THR A 56 -15.21 -14.69 -17.63
C THR A 56 -16.39 -14.41 -18.55
N THR A 57 -16.47 -15.12 -19.67
CA THR A 57 -17.57 -14.97 -20.68
C THR A 57 -18.95 -15.37 -20.15
N GLU A 58 -19.02 -16.07 -19.01
CA GLU A 58 -20.24 -16.50 -18.34
C GLU A 58 -20.64 -15.64 -17.13
N THR A 59 -20.07 -14.44 -17.01
CA THR A 59 -20.29 -13.59 -15.84
C THR A 59 -21.67 -12.95 -15.86
N PHE A 60 -22.55 -13.38 -14.94
CA PHE A 60 -23.83 -12.70 -14.72
C PHE A 60 -23.61 -11.38 -13.98
N LEU A 61 -24.26 -10.32 -14.49
CA LEU A 61 -24.26 -9.01 -13.85
C LEU A 61 -25.55 -8.81 -13.05
N ILE A 62 -25.40 -8.45 -11.79
CA ILE A 62 -26.49 -8.00 -10.91
C ILE A 62 -26.34 -6.48 -10.77
N ASN A 63 -27.27 -5.71 -11.35
CA ASN A 63 -27.21 -4.25 -11.32
C ASN A 63 -25.87 -3.64 -11.80
N GLY A 64 -25.20 -4.26 -12.76
CA GLY A 64 -23.90 -3.80 -13.29
C GLY A 64 -22.67 -4.29 -12.50
N HIS A 65 -22.85 -5.21 -11.55
CA HIS A 65 -21.80 -5.83 -10.75
C HIS A 65 -21.77 -7.34 -10.93
N THR A 66 -20.59 -7.94 -10.88
CA THR A 66 -20.47 -9.40 -10.83
C THR A 66 -20.67 -9.87 -9.39
N VAL A 67 -21.12 -11.10 -9.19
CA VAL A 67 -21.22 -11.71 -7.85
C VAL A 67 -19.85 -11.73 -7.17
N GLU A 68 -18.80 -12.02 -7.93
CA GLU A 68 -17.42 -12.04 -7.41
C GLU A 68 -16.97 -10.65 -6.92
N GLU A 69 -17.27 -9.58 -7.66
CA GLU A 69 -16.98 -8.20 -7.21
C GLU A 69 -17.71 -7.87 -5.92
N LEU A 70 -18.97 -8.26 -5.81
CA LEU A 70 -19.78 -8.03 -4.61
C LEU A 70 -19.25 -8.80 -3.40
N GLN A 71 -18.88 -10.07 -3.58
CA GLN A 71 -18.30 -10.90 -2.53
C GLN A 71 -16.96 -10.33 -2.05
N ARG A 72 -16.04 -10.01 -2.97
CA ARG A 72 -14.73 -9.45 -2.64
C ARG A 72 -14.85 -8.08 -1.93
N PHE A 73 -15.74 -7.24 -2.40
CA PHE A 73 -15.97 -5.94 -1.74
C PHE A 73 -16.63 -6.10 -0.36
N HIS A 74 -17.53 -7.06 -0.21
CA HIS A 74 -18.11 -7.41 1.08
C HIS A 74 -17.04 -7.87 2.08
N ASP A 75 -16.14 -8.76 1.65
CA ASP A 75 -15.03 -9.23 2.47
C ASP A 75 -14.13 -8.07 2.93
N THR A 76 -13.80 -7.14 2.03
CA THR A 76 -13.04 -5.94 2.36
C THR A 76 -13.77 -5.05 3.38
N VAL A 77 -15.09 -4.89 3.28
CA VAL A 77 -15.89 -4.15 4.27
C VAL A 77 -15.80 -4.82 5.64
N GLN A 78 -15.87 -6.16 5.70
CA GLN A 78 -15.71 -6.92 6.94
C GLN A 78 -14.29 -6.75 7.54
N ASP A 79 -13.24 -6.84 6.70
CA ASP A 79 -11.85 -6.65 7.11
C ASP A 79 -11.64 -5.25 7.70
N VAL A 80 -12.23 -4.20 7.09
CA VAL A 80 -12.21 -2.82 7.60
C VAL A 80 -12.88 -2.72 8.96
N GLN A 81 -14.03 -3.37 9.17
CA GLN A 81 -14.72 -3.36 10.45
C GLN A 81 -13.90 -4.05 11.54
N GLU A 82 -13.32 -5.21 11.24
CA GLU A 82 -12.45 -5.95 12.16
C GLU A 82 -11.20 -5.13 12.52
N ALA A 83 -10.54 -4.51 11.52
CA ALA A 83 -9.38 -3.66 11.73
C ALA A 83 -9.70 -2.43 12.60
N ALA A 84 -10.86 -1.79 12.38
CA ALA A 84 -11.30 -0.65 13.17
C ALA A 84 -11.58 -1.01 14.64
N LEU A 85 -12.14 -2.22 14.88
CA LEU A 85 -12.36 -2.72 16.23
C LEU A 85 -11.04 -3.04 16.95
N ALA A 86 -10.06 -3.59 16.22
CA ALA A 86 -8.75 -3.92 16.77
C ALA A 86 -7.87 -2.70 17.02
N ASN A 87 -8.07 -1.61 16.28
CA ASN A 87 -7.26 -0.40 16.33
C ASN A 87 -8.15 0.85 16.36
N PRO A 88 -8.79 1.17 17.48
CA PRO A 88 -9.80 2.24 17.58
C PRO A 88 -9.26 3.64 17.31
N ASP A 89 -7.95 3.85 17.43
CA ASP A 89 -7.28 5.13 17.18
C ASP A 89 -6.91 5.34 15.70
N ALA A 90 -7.12 4.33 14.83
CA ALA A 90 -6.84 4.39 13.41
C ALA A 90 -8.14 4.51 12.58
N GLN A 91 -8.02 5.13 11.40
CA GLN A 91 -9.11 5.21 10.43
C GLN A 91 -8.90 4.20 9.31
N PHE A 92 -9.92 3.39 9.06
CA PHE A 92 -9.91 2.38 7.99
C PHE A 92 -11.03 2.66 7.00
N SER A 93 -10.81 2.31 5.72
CA SER A 93 -11.79 2.52 4.67
C SER A 93 -11.67 1.47 3.58
N PRO A 94 -12.78 0.95 3.03
CA PRO A 94 -12.77 0.07 1.87
C PRO A 94 -12.50 0.84 0.56
N PHE A 95 -12.45 2.18 0.61
CA PHE A 95 -12.24 3.03 -0.56
C PHE A 95 -10.75 3.22 -0.84
N ASN A 96 -10.13 2.22 -1.47
CA ASN A 96 -8.77 2.21 -1.98
C ASN A 96 -8.68 1.31 -3.23
N GLN A 97 -7.60 1.40 -4.00
CA GLN A 97 -7.45 0.67 -5.27
C GLN A 97 -7.38 -0.87 -5.13
N PHE A 98 -7.17 -1.39 -3.92
CA PHE A 98 -6.93 -2.81 -3.64
C PHE A 98 -8.18 -3.54 -3.15
N ALA A 99 -9.31 -2.85 -2.98
CA ALA A 99 -10.51 -3.38 -2.31
C ALA A 99 -11.12 -4.63 -2.98
N LEU A 100 -10.79 -4.93 -4.23
CA LEU A 100 -11.25 -6.14 -4.91
C LEU A 100 -10.17 -7.22 -5.03
N LEU A 101 -9.00 -7.05 -4.41
CA LEU A 101 -7.99 -8.10 -4.30
C LEU A 101 -8.34 -9.05 -3.14
N THR A 102 -8.17 -10.33 -3.37
CA THR A 102 -8.13 -11.30 -2.26
C THR A 102 -6.85 -11.10 -1.44
N ASN A 103 -6.84 -11.59 -0.21
CA ASN A 103 -5.65 -11.53 0.66
C ASN A 103 -4.41 -12.15 0.00
N ASP A 104 -4.57 -13.22 -0.78
CA ASP A 104 -3.46 -13.89 -1.45
C ASP A 104 -2.99 -13.11 -2.68
N GLU A 105 -3.91 -12.52 -3.45
CA GLU A 105 -3.58 -11.61 -4.54
C GLU A 105 -2.83 -10.38 -4.02
N PHE A 106 -3.32 -9.76 -2.93
CA PHE A 106 -2.66 -8.63 -2.29
C PHE A 106 -1.26 -8.98 -1.80
N LYS A 107 -1.08 -10.13 -1.14
CA LYS A 107 0.25 -10.64 -0.75
C LYS A 107 1.16 -10.83 -1.95
N ASN A 108 0.63 -11.37 -3.05
CA ASN A 108 1.42 -11.61 -4.25
C ASN A 108 1.87 -10.31 -4.94
N VAL A 109 1.03 -9.27 -4.92
CA VAL A 109 1.35 -7.98 -5.58
C VAL A 109 2.27 -7.13 -4.71
N LEU A 110 2.01 -7.03 -3.40
CA LEU A 110 2.67 -6.04 -2.55
C LEU A 110 3.69 -6.63 -1.57
N MET A 111 3.50 -7.85 -1.09
CA MET A 111 4.31 -8.41 0.00
C MET A 111 5.49 -9.29 -0.46
N LYS A 112 5.61 -9.64 -1.74
CA LYS A 112 6.81 -10.30 -2.27
C LYS A 112 8.03 -9.37 -2.36
N SER A 113 7.84 -8.10 -2.01
CA SER A 113 8.83 -7.06 -2.25
C SER A 113 9.90 -6.94 -1.17
N PHE A 114 9.77 -7.60 -0.03
CA PHE A 114 10.76 -7.52 1.04
C PHE A 114 11.56 -8.82 1.14
N ASN A 115 12.87 -8.73 0.86
CA ASN A 115 13.81 -9.82 1.10
C ASN A 115 14.62 -9.49 2.38
N PRO A 116 14.34 -10.14 3.53
CA PRO A 116 15.07 -9.86 4.75
C PRO A 116 16.54 -10.25 4.59
N GLN A 117 17.43 -9.27 4.62
CA GLN A 117 18.86 -9.51 4.72
C GLN A 117 19.31 -9.22 6.14
N ASN A 118 20.16 -10.07 6.69
CA ASN A 118 20.77 -9.83 7.99
C ASN A 118 21.82 -8.71 7.87
N PHE A 119 21.50 -7.55 8.40
CA PHE A 119 22.42 -6.42 8.50
C PHE A 119 23.34 -6.62 9.70
N THR A 120 24.45 -7.32 9.52
CA THR A 120 25.41 -7.54 10.59
C THR A 120 26.42 -6.39 10.76
N ASN A 121 26.43 -5.42 9.85
CA ASN A 121 27.42 -4.35 9.79
C ASN A 121 26.83 -2.93 9.75
N ALA A 122 25.65 -2.70 10.36
CA ALA A 122 25.18 -1.34 10.53
C ALA A 122 26.16 -0.58 11.44
N ALA A 123 26.73 0.52 10.94
CA ALA A 123 27.53 1.40 11.76
C ALA A 123 26.67 1.89 12.96
N PRO A 124 27.24 2.00 14.17
CA PRO A 124 26.51 2.58 15.29
C PRO A 124 25.98 3.96 14.90
N LEU A 125 24.70 4.20 15.22
CA LEU A 125 24.15 5.55 15.05
C LEU A 125 25.03 6.53 15.86
N PRO A 126 25.41 7.69 15.28
CA PRO A 126 26.12 8.71 16.05
C PRO A 126 25.28 9.09 17.25
N GLU A 127 25.92 9.23 18.42
CA GLU A 127 25.26 9.77 19.60
C GLU A 127 24.76 11.17 19.26
N LEU A 128 23.43 11.31 19.16
CA LEU A 128 22.81 12.61 18.98
C LEU A 128 23.04 13.42 20.27
N ALA A 129 23.91 14.41 20.19
CA ALA A 129 24.10 15.36 21.26
C ALA A 129 22.79 16.13 21.49
N ASN A 130 22.17 15.86 22.61
CA ASN A 130 21.18 16.62 23.38
C ASN A 130 20.03 17.32 22.62
N GLU A 131 18.85 17.11 23.18
CA GLU A 131 17.52 17.65 22.85
C GLU A 131 16.84 17.00 21.67
N ARG A 132 16.32 15.80 21.91
CA ARG A 132 15.28 15.24 21.05
C ARG A 132 14.03 16.11 21.21
N ALA A 133 13.55 16.68 20.11
CA ALA A 133 12.20 17.22 20.09
C ALA A 133 11.24 16.12 20.55
N SER A 134 10.28 16.47 21.40
CA SER A 134 9.26 15.53 21.88
C SER A 134 8.35 15.05 20.73
N GLU A 135 8.30 15.80 19.64
CA GLU A 135 7.47 15.57 18.47
C GLU A 135 8.16 16.13 17.22
N ALA A 136 8.08 15.43 16.08
CA ALA A 136 8.54 15.90 14.79
C ALA A 136 7.53 15.47 13.72
N ASP A 137 6.85 16.44 13.10
CA ASP A 137 5.92 16.22 11.98
C ASP A 137 6.57 16.66 10.68
N TRP A 138 6.82 15.68 9.80
CA TRP A 138 7.38 15.90 8.46
C TRP A 138 6.32 15.99 7.38
N SER A 139 5.03 15.76 7.68
CA SER A 139 3.94 15.70 6.69
C SER A 139 3.77 17.00 5.89
N THR A 140 4.12 18.15 6.51
CA THR A 140 4.05 19.49 5.89
C THR A 140 5.39 19.99 5.36
N SER A 141 6.45 19.18 5.43
CA SER A 141 7.78 19.56 4.97
C SER A 141 7.81 19.68 3.45
N LYS A 142 8.46 20.74 2.95
CA LYS A 142 8.75 20.88 1.51
C LYS A 142 9.66 19.76 0.96
N CYS A 143 10.34 19.03 1.87
CA CYS A 143 11.21 17.92 1.53
C CYS A 143 10.49 16.56 1.59
N ASN A 144 9.18 16.55 1.76
CA ASN A 144 8.38 15.34 1.69
C ASN A 144 7.94 15.12 0.23
N PRO A 145 8.42 14.07 -0.48
CA PRO A 145 8.03 13.82 -1.86
C PRO A 145 6.55 13.47 -1.96
N PRO A 146 5.92 13.66 -3.14
CA PRO A 146 4.56 13.25 -3.38
C PRO A 146 4.37 11.74 -3.15
N ILE A 147 3.13 11.36 -2.81
CA ILE A 147 2.78 9.92 -2.69
C ILE A 147 2.84 9.28 -4.08
N ALA A 148 3.73 8.30 -4.22
CA ALA A 148 3.93 7.54 -5.44
C ALA A 148 3.15 6.23 -5.44
N ASN A 149 3.02 5.59 -6.62
CA ASN A 149 2.28 4.34 -6.80
C ASN A 149 3.11 3.32 -7.58
N GLN A 150 3.49 2.22 -6.92
CA GLN A 150 4.25 1.13 -7.54
C GLN A 150 3.45 0.27 -8.53
N GLY A 151 2.11 0.40 -8.57
CA GLY A 151 1.26 -0.44 -9.42
C GLY A 151 1.33 -1.92 -9.05
N SER A 152 1.36 -2.79 -10.04
CA SER A 152 1.40 -4.25 -9.89
C SER A 152 2.82 -4.86 -9.82
N CYS A 153 3.84 -4.04 -9.69
CA CYS A 153 5.24 -4.44 -9.55
C CYS A 153 5.66 -4.44 -8.07
N GLY A 154 6.34 -5.48 -7.59
CA GLY A 154 6.89 -5.58 -6.24
C GLY A 154 8.13 -4.69 -6.03
N SER A 155 8.01 -3.40 -6.33
CA SER A 155 9.11 -2.42 -6.36
C SER A 155 9.11 -1.45 -5.17
N CYS A 156 8.37 -1.71 -4.10
CA CYS A 156 8.32 -0.82 -2.93
C CYS A 156 9.71 -0.52 -2.35
N TRP A 157 10.66 -1.44 -2.49
CA TRP A 157 12.07 -1.25 -2.13
C TRP A 157 12.73 -0.10 -2.91
N ALA A 158 12.43 0.04 -4.21
CA ALA A 158 12.94 1.12 -5.05
C ALA A 158 12.32 2.47 -4.65
N PHE A 159 10.99 2.52 -4.48
CA PHE A 159 10.28 3.73 -4.00
C PHE A 159 10.76 4.18 -2.62
N ALA A 160 10.96 3.26 -1.68
CA ALA A 160 11.49 3.57 -0.37
C ALA A 160 12.93 4.13 -0.44
N THR A 161 13.75 3.59 -1.35
CA THR A 161 15.12 4.04 -1.58
C THR A 161 15.13 5.45 -2.15
N ILE A 162 14.40 5.68 -3.25
CA ILE A 162 14.32 6.98 -3.94
C ILE A 162 13.80 8.05 -2.99
N GLY A 163 12.64 7.86 -2.36
CA GLY A 163 12.06 8.84 -1.44
C GLY A 163 12.98 9.17 -0.25
N THR A 164 13.76 8.19 0.24
CA THR A 164 14.75 8.44 1.30
C THR A 164 15.88 9.35 0.81
N VAL A 165 16.40 9.09 -0.40
CA VAL A 165 17.51 9.85 -0.98
C VAL A 165 17.06 11.27 -1.35
N GLU A 166 15.88 11.41 -1.97
CA GLU A 166 15.28 12.72 -2.31
C GLU A 166 15.06 13.57 -1.07
N THR A 167 14.48 12.99 -0.02
CA THR A 167 14.27 13.67 1.25
C THR A 167 15.58 14.10 1.88
N ALA A 168 16.58 13.22 1.93
CA ALA A 168 17.90 13.54 2.50
C ALA A 168 18.62 14.63 1.69
N HIS A 169 18.55 14.57 0.35
CA HIS A 169 19.09 15.61 -0.53
C HIS A 169 18.41 16.95 -0.28
N CYS A 170 17.08 16.97 -0.22
CA CYS A 170 16.32 18.20 0.03
C CYS A 170 16.63 18.81 1.41
N ILE A 171 16.78 18.01 2.45
CA ILE A 171 17.17 18.50 3.79
C ILE A 171 18.55 19.17 3.71
N ALA A 172 19.47 18.58 2.97
CA ALA A 172 20.84 19.07 2.86
C ALA A 172 20.99 20.30 1.97
N THR A 173 20.22 20.40 0.86
CA THR A 173 20.41 21.40 -0.21
C THR A 173 19.26 22.39 -0.32
N GLY A 174 18.08 22.05 0.18
CA GLY A 174 16.84 22.81 -0.01
C GLY A 174 16.09 22.49 -1.31
N GLU A 175 16.61 21.59 -2.16
CA GLU A 175 16.04 21.21 -3.45
C GLU A 175 15.50 19.77 -3.39
N LEU A 176 14.20 19.59 -3.67
CA LEU A 176 13.58 18.26 -3.81
C LEU A 176 13.77 17.79 -5.25
N LEU A 177 14.47 16.68 -5.43
CA LEU A 177 14.64 16.02 -6.71
C LEU A 177 13.46 15.07 -6.97
N ASP A 178 13.27 14.70 -8.23
CA ASP A 178 12.35 13.68 -8.71
C ASP A 178 13.17 12.64 -9.47
N LEU A 179 13.55 11.53 -8.80
CA LEU A 179 14.50 10.53 -9.28
C LEU A 179 13.77 9.27 -9.76
N SER A 180 14.40 8.52 -10.66
CA SER A 180 13.80 7.36 -11.33
C SER A 180 13.83 6.08 -10.49
N GLU A 181 12.70 5.63 -10.02
CA GLU A 181 12.51 4.27 -9.47
C GLU A 181 12.68 3.21 -10.55
N GLN A 182 12.31 3.54 -11.80
CA GLN A 182 12.48 2.61 -12.91
C GLN A 182 13.94 2.21 -13.11
N GLN A 183 14.87 3.13 -12.95
CA GLN A 183 16.29 2.83 -13.09
C GLN A 183 16.75 1.80 -12.04
N LEU A 184 16.31 1.92 -10.80
CA LEU A 184 16.59 0.93 -9.77
C LEU A 184 15.99 -0.43 -10.14
N VAL A 185 14.70 -0.45 -10.49
CA VAL A 185 13.97 -1.69 -10.83
C VAL A 185 14.61 -2.43 -12.00
N SER A 186 15.09 -1.70 -13.00
CA SER A 186 15.67 -2.29 -14.21
C SER A 186 17.14 -2.63 -14.09
N CYS A 187 17.92 -1.82 -13.38
CA CYS A 187 19.38 -1.85 -13.46
C CYS A 187 20.09 -2.37 -12.21
N ASP A 188 19.46 -2.27 -11.02
CA ASP A 188 20.06 -2.78 -9.78
C ASP A 188 19.98 -4.32 -9.74
N LYS A 189 21.09 -4.97 -10.06
CA LYS A 189 21.21 -6.45 -10.07
C LYS A 189 21.43 -7.08 -8.69
N LYS A 190 21.56 -6.28 -7.63
CA LYS A 190 21.56 -6.78 -6.24
C LYS A 190 20.14 -7.05 -5.73
N ASN A 191 19.16 -6.46 -6.40
CA ASN A 191 17.74 -6.64 -6.16
C ASN A 191 17.07 -7.41 -7.32
N SER A 192 15.80 -7.78 -7.16
CA SER A 192 15.10 -8.68 -8.08
C SER A 192 14.00 -7.98 -8.90
N GLY A 193 14.14 -6.67 -9.15
CA GLY A 193 13.18 -5.89 -9.93
C GLY A 193 11.78 -5.94 -9.32
N CYS A 194 10.77 -6.35 -10.09
CA CYS A 194 9.39 -6.50 -9.61
C CYS A 194 9.17 -7.71 -8.67
N ASN A 195 10.16 -8.57 -8.49
CA ASN A 195 10.07 -9.71 -7.57
C ASN A 195 10.59 -9.40 -6.16
N GLY A 196 10.83 -8.13 -5.89
CA GLY A 196 11.23 -7.66 -4.58
C GLY A 196 12.68 -7.24 -4.47
N GLY A 197 13.01 -6.65 -3.33
CA GLY A 197 14.33 -6.16 -3.04
C GLY A 197 14.48 -5.61 -1.63
N ASN A 198 15.60 -4.93 -1.39
CA ASN A 198 15.91 -4.30 -0.13
C ASN A 198 16.48 -2.90 -0.38
N PRO A 199 15.98 -1.86 0.31
CA PRO A 199 16.45 -0.49 0.15
C PRO A 199 17.93 -0.29 0.46
N SER A 200 18.51 -1.00 1.44
CA SER A 200 19.88 -0.77 1.87
C SER A 200 20.92 -1.03 0.77
N PRO A 201 20.96 -2.21 0.09
CA PRO A 201 21.88 -2.39 -1.05
C PRO A 201 21.53 -1.48 -2.24
N ALA A 202 20.27 -1.03 -2.36
CA ALA A 202 19.88 -0.09 -3.40
C ALA A 202 20.46 1.32 -3.16
N ILE A 203 20.49 1.80 -1.91
CA ILE A 203 21.15 3.06 -1.54
C ILE A 203 22.64 3.00 -1.92
N ASP A 204 23.33 1.88 -1.65
CA ASP A 204 24.72 1.70 -2.04
C ASP A 204 24.87 1.71 -3.57
N TRP A 205 23.94 1.08 -4.29
CA TRP A 205 23.94 1.06 -5.74
C TRP A 205 23.78 2.46 -6.35
N MET A 206 22.96 3.33 -5.73
CA MET A 206 22.72 4.71 -6.20
C MET A 206 23.97 5.60 -6.15
N GLN A 207 25.04 5.24 -5.45
CA GLN A 207 26.30 6.01 -5.43
C GLN A 207 26.92 6.20 -6.84
N GLN A 208 26.55 5.38 -7.81
CA GLN A 208 26.97 5.55 -9.20
C GLN A 208 26.17 6.60 -10.00
N GLY A 209 25.15 7.17 -9.38
CA GLY A 209 24.24 8.14 -9.97
C GLY A 209 22.92 7.53 -10.41
N VAL A 210 21.86 8.33 -10.27
CA VAL A 210 20.50 8.00 -10.69
C VAL A 210 19.97 9.16 -11.52
N CYS A 211 19.28 8.87 -12.63
CA CYS A 211 18.66 9.87 -13.49
C CYS A 211 17.32 10.34 -12.89
N THR A 212 16.79 11.42 -13.46
CA THR A 212 15.47 11.94 -13.08
C THR A 212 14.33 11.03 -13.58
N GLU A 213 13.18 11.08 -12.93
CA GLU A 213 11.96 10.39 -13.36
C GLU A 213 11.55 10.85 -14.77
N GLU A 214 11.70 12.14 -15.11
CA GLU A 214 11.43 12.66 -16.44
C GLU A 214 12.26 11.95 -17.53
N SER A 215 13.54 11.66 -17.26
CA SER A 215 14.44 11.04 -18.24
C SER A 215 14.29 9.52 -18.34
N TYR A 216 13.78 8.86 -17.28
CA TYR A 216 13.51 7.42 -17.26
C TYR A 216 12.27 7.11 -16.43
N PRO A 217 11.07 7.34 -16.99
CA PRO A 217 9.80 7.23 -16.27
C PRO A 217 9.46 5.83 -15.78
N TYR A 218 8.72 5.76 -14.67
CA TYR A 218 8.27 4.50 -14.10
C TYR A 218 7.15 3.87 -14.95
N THR A 219 7.44 2.67 -15.52
CA THR A 219 6.53 1.92 -16.40
C THR A 219 6.20 0.52 -15.89
N SER A 220 7.05 -0.06 -15.04
CA SER A 220 6.92 -1.43 -14.52
C SER A 220 5.62 -1.67 -13.74
N GLY A 221 4.99 -0.63 -13.19
CA GLY A 221 3.71 -0.73 -12.51
C GLY A 221 2.56 -1.21 -13.38
N LYS A 222 2.65 -1.05 -14.71
CA LYS A 222 1.63 -1.47 -15.69
C LYS A 222 1.82 -2.89 -16.17
N SER A 223 3.06 -3.40 -16.19
CA SER A 223 3.43 -4.67 -16.81
C SER A 223 3.79 -5.77 -15.81
N SER A 224 3.95 -5.46 -14.54
CA SER A 224 4.52 -6.35 -13.50
C SER A 224 5.91 -6.92 -13.88
N GLN A 225 6.58 -6.31 -14.83
CA GLN A 225 7.90 -6.70 -15.32
C GLN A 225 8.89 -5.56 -15.20
N SER A 226 10.12 -5.88 -14.84
CA SER A 226 11.24 -4.95 -14.96
C SER A 226 11.56 -4.79 -16.44
N GLU A 227 11.32 -3.61 -17.01
CA GLU A 227 11.73 -3.34 -18.37
C GLU A 227 13.28 -3.21 -18.41
N ASN A 228 13.91 -4.10 -19.15
CA ASN A 228 15.32 -3.97 -19.46
C ASN A 228 15.47 -3.07 -20.69
N VAL A 229 15.63 -1.78 -20.46
CA VAL A 229 16.00 -0.84 -21.51
C VAL A 229 17.49 -0.64 -21.41
N TRP A 230 18.21 -1.10 -22.44
CA TRP A 230 19.64 -0.83 -22.67
C TRP A 230 19.77 0.31 -23.66
#